data_b05a02cbc2364181384a69e0e1220c17
#
_entry.id   b05a02cbc2364181384a69e0e1220c17
#
_cell.length_a   1.000
_cell.length_b   1.000
_cell.length_c   1.000
_cell.angle_alpha   90.00
_cell.angle_beta   90.00
_cell.angle_gamma   90.00
#
_symmetry.space_group_name_H-M   'P 1'
#
loop_
_entity.id
_entity.type
_entity.pdbx_description
1 polymer ?
#
loop_
_entity_poly.entity_id
_entity_poly.type
_entity_poly.pdbx_seq_one_letter_code
_entity_poly.pdbx_strand_id
1 'polypeptide(L)'
;MAYHLPQLLQRSAEQRPQATAVWARGCTLTYRELEERSNQLAHLLRERGIQKGDRVGLYFPKSVESLVAMFGILKAGAAYVPLDPEQPSARAGYIISNCKMKGLVTDSLRLRKLDHETIEHRALQIVSGEPVEKELRNSVSWEALGSYPSDRPPDLQPATTDLAYILYTSGSTGEPKGVMISHQNALTFVEWCANTFHVRPEDQLSGHASLHFDLSVFDIYNAIEAAATLHIVPEDILIFPTSVAKFIETHNISIWYSVPGALVQLAQHGKLTKERFPKLRTILFAGEVFPIKHLQKLAELLPDVELYNLYGPTETNVCTYYPVDRSRLAEMEALPIGRACGNTEVFAVDEQGQRVIHAGGAGELYVRGPSVTLGYWGDPEKTRKTVVPNPFQPNFAENVYRTGDIVVLRSDLDFDFLGRRDHQVKVGGYRVELGEVEAALLRHSAVSEAGAFATADPTDGSRIHAVVALHNGSRLSESDLQQHCALHLPRYMVPANIQVREHLPRTSTGKLDRVRLKAEVQPTSS
;
A
#
# COMPACT_ATOMS: atom_id res chain seq x y z
N MET A 1 -14.44 -21.69 -5.65
CA MET A 1 -13.52 -20.59 -6.00
C MET A 1 -14.33 -19.32 -6.17
N ALA A 2 -13.90 -18.16 -5.68
CA ALA A 2 -14.56 -16.88 -5.91
C ALA A 2 -14.10 -16.31 -7.26
N TYR A 3 -15.02 -15.64 -7.98
CA TYR A 3 -14.71 -14.96 -9.24
C TYR A 3 -14.51 -13.45 -9.06
N HIS A 4 -15.01 -12.89 -7.95
CA HIS A 4 -14.83 -11.49 -7.59
C HIS A 4 -14.83 -11.31 -6.07
N LEU A 5 -14.17 -10.27 -5.59
CA LEU A 5 -13.94 -10.02 -4.16
C LEU A 5 -15.24 -9.99 -3.30
N PRO A 6 -16.36 -9.40 -3.75
CA PRO A 6 -17.61 -9.46 -2.97
C PRO A 6 -18.10 -10.86 -2.60
N GLN A 7 -17.79 -11.89 -3.41
CA GLN A 7 -18.19 -13.27 -3.09
C GLN A 7 -17.51 -13.82 -1.84
N LEU A 8 -16.34 -13.29 -1.45
CA LEU A 8 -15.68 -13.66 -0.21
C LEU A 8 -16.57 -13.31 0.98
N LEU A 9 -17.06 -12.05 1.05
CA LEU A 9 -17.95 -11.60 2.10
C LEU A 9 -19.28 -12.36 2.07
N GLN A 10 -19.84 -12.55 0.88
CA GLN A 10 -21.09 -13.28 0.69
C GLN A 10 -21.03 -14.68 1.31
N ARG A 11 -19.98 -15.46 1.01
CA ARG A 11 -19.80 -16.82 1.54
C ARG A 11 -19.65 -16.82 3.06
N SER A 12 -18.85 -15.91 3.58
CA SER A 12 -18.61 -15.82 5.02
C SER A 12 -19.87 -15.37 5.78
N ALA A 13 -20.69 -14.48 5.20
CA ALA A 13 -21.98 -14.10 5.77
C ALA A 13 -23.00 -15.25 5.73
N GLU A 14 -22.96 -16.12 4.73
CA GLU A 14 -23.79 -17.33 4.66
C GLU A 14 -23.34 -18.39 5.67
N GLN A 15 -22.04 -18.59 5.84
CA GLN A 15 -21.47 -19.62 6.71
C GLN A 15 -21.50 -19.24 8.20
N ARG A 16 -21.14 -17.99 8.50
CA ARG A 16 -20.98 -17.49 9.88
C ARG A 16 -21.65 -16.11 10.09
N PRO A 17 -22.96 -15.96 9.85
CA PRO A 17 -23.65 -14.66 9.83
C PRO A 17 -23.51 -13.86 11.13
N GLN A 18 -23.44 -14.54 12.28
CA GLN A 18 -23.37 -13.92 13.60
C GLN A 18 -21.94 -13.71 14.12
N ALA A 19 -20.93 -14.23 13.41
CA ALA A 19 -19.55 -14.00 13.80
C ALA A 19 -19.16 -12.53 13.53
N THR A 20 -18.28 -11.99 14.37
CA THR A 20 -17.74 -10.66 14.19
C THR A 20 -16.84 -10.65 12.95
N ALA A 21 -17.18 -9.83 11.96
CA ALA A 21 -16.36 -9.61 10.77
C ALA A 21 -15.30 -8.54 11.01
N VAL A 22 -15.69 -7.45 11.68
CA VAL A 22 -14.78 -6.32 11.92
C VAL A 22 -15.02 -5.70 13.30
N TRP A 23 -13.94 -5.29 13.93
CA TRP A 23 -13.90 -4.46 15.12
C TRP A 23 -13.11 -3.17 14.85
N ALA A 24 -13.66 -2.01 15.24
CA ALA A 24 -12.98 -0.71 15.15
C ALA A 24 -13.43 0.22 16.28
N ARG A 25 -12.54 0.69 17.14
CA ARG A 25 -12.80 1.66 18.23
C ARG A 25 -14.06 1.35 19.08
N GLY A 26 -14.28 0.09 19.41
CA GLY A 26 -15.45 -0.36 20.18
C GLY A 26 -16.72 -0.60 19.37
N CYS A 27 -16.74 -0.26 18.09
CA CYS A 27 -17.81 -0.65 17.17
C CYS A 27 -17.49 -2.00 16.54
N THR A 28 -18.51 -2.83 16.36
CA THR A 28 -18.41 -4.13 15.69
C THR A 28 -19.47 -4.28 14.63
N LEU A 29 -19.14 -5.02 13.57
CA LEU A 29 -20.14 -5.56 12.64
C LEU A 29 -19.97 -7.06 12.57
N THR A 30 -21.10 -7.77 12.59
CA THR A 30 -21.17 -9.17 12.20
C THR A 30 -21.02 -9.31 10.68
N TYR A 31 -20.76 -10.52 10.21
CA TYR A 31 -20.72 -10.82 8.77
C TYR A 31 -22.07 -10.49 8.10
N ARG A 32 -23.18 -10.78 8.76
CA ARG A 32 -24.53 -10.41 8.29
C ARG A 32 -24.68 -8.90 8.14
N GLU A 33 -24.34 -8.13 9.17
CA GLU A 33 -24.47 -6.67 9.14
C GLU A 33 -23.56 -6.04 8.08
N LEU A 34 -22.35 -6.54 7.92
CA LEU A 34 -21.44 -6.07 6.87
C LEU A 34 -21.99 -6.36 5.47
N GLU A 35 -22.55 -7.57 5.26
CA GLU A 35 -23.20 -7.97 4.00
C GLU A 35 -24.41 -7.06 3.71
N GLU A 36 -25.32 -6.90 4.66
CA GLU A 36 -26.56 -6.10 4.52
C GLU A 36 -26.26 -4.62 4.25
N ARG A 37 -25.39 -4.00 5.06
CA ARG A 37 -25.02 -2.58 4.89
C ARG A 37 -24.29 -2.31 3.58
N SER A 38 -23.42 -3.22 3.15
CA SER A 38 -22.75 -3.08 1.86
C SER A 38 -23.70 -3.30 0.67
N ASN A 39 -24.76 -4.12 0.82
CA ASN A 39 -25.83 -4.22 -0.17
C ASN A 39 -26.64 -2.92 -0.26
N GLN A 40 -27.01 -2.33 0.87
CA GLN A 40 -27.69 -1.03 0.92
C GLN A 40 -26.90 0.07 0.21
N LEU A 41 -25.58 0.15 0.46
CA LEU A 41 -24.73 1.09 -0.24
C LEU A 41 -24.67 0.81 -1.75
N ALA A 42 -24.60 -0.45 -2.15
CA ALA A 42 -24.59 -0.80 -3.57
C ALA A 42 -25.88 -0.39 -4.29
N HIS A 43 -27.05 -0.58 -3.65
CA HIS A 43 -28.34 -0.10 -4.16
C HIS A 43 -28.35 1.43 -4.31
N LEU A 44 -27.91 2.16 -3.29
CA LEU A 44 -27.81 3.63 -3.34
C LEU A 44 -26.90 4.08 -4.49
N LEU A 45 -25.72 3.50 -4.62
CA LEU A 45 -24.76 3.86 -5.68
C LEU A 45 -25.36 3.65 -7.08
N ARG A 46 -26.03 2.52 -7.30
CA ARG A 46 -26.68 2.22 -8.59
C ARG A 46 -27.84 3.18 -8.90
N GLU A 47 -28.70 3.45 -7.91
CA GLU A 47 -29.79 4.42 -8.05
C GLU A 47 -29.26 5.80 -8.45
N ARG A 48 -28.10 6.17 -7.90
CA ARG A 48 -27.43 7.44 -8.21
C ARG A 48 -26.59 7.42 -9.49
N GLY A 49 -26.69 6.35 -10.28
CA GLY A 49 -26.10 6.26 -11.61
C GLY A 49 -24.65 5.78 -11.67
N ILE A 50 -24.12 5.23 -10.57
CA ILE A 50 -22.83 4.51 -10.60
C ILE A 50 -23.02 3.22 -11.41
N GLN A 51 -22.13 3.04 -12.39
CA GLN A 51 -22.17 1.93 -13.34
C GLN A 51 -20.95 1.01 -13.17
N LYS A 52 -21.04 -0.18 -13.78
CA LYS A 52 -19.93 -1.12 -13.86
C LYS A 52 -18.69 -0.45 -14.47
N GLY A 53 -17.55 -0.57 -13.77
CA GLY A 53 -16.28 0.01 -14.20
C GLY A 53 -16.09 1.49 -13.81
N ASP A 54 -17.06 2.14 -13.17
CA ASP A 54 -16.85 3.46 -12.57
C ASP A 54 -15.90 3.39 -11.38
N ARG A 55 -15.31 4.53 -10.99
CA ARG A 55 -14.41 4.67 -9.86
C ARG A 55 -15.08 5.49 -8.79
N VAL A 56 -15.04 4.96 -7.55
CA VAL A 56 -15.58 5.62 -6.36
C VAL A 56 -14.45 5.75 -5.34
N GLY A 57 -14.17 6.99 -4.93
CA GLY A 57 -13.12 7.27 -3.95
C GLY A 57 -13.55 6.91 -2.53
N LEU A 58 -12.58 6.50 -1.71
CA LEU A 58 -12.68 6.36 -0.27
C LEU A 58 -11.77 7.40 0.37
N TYR A 59 -12.33 8.44 0.99
CA TYR A 59 -11.55 9.53 1.56
C TYR A 59 -11.94 9.79 3.01
N PHE A 60 -11.57 8.86 3.88
CA PHE A 60 -11.76 8.94 5.33
C PHE A 60 -10.91 7.87 6.05
N PRO A 61 -10.69 7.98 7.37
CA PRO A 61 -9.91 7.00 8.12
C PRO A 61 -10.51 5.60 8.08
N LYS A 62 -9.67 4.60 8.34
CA LYS A 62 -10.14 3.22 8.52
C LYS A 62 -11.18 3.13 9.62
N SER A 63 -12.30 2.50 9.31
CA SER A 63 -13.43 2.32 10.21
C SER A 63 -14.29 1.15 9.74
N VAL A 64 -15.33 0.80 10.48
CA VAL A 64 -16.31 -0.20 10.01
C VAL A 64 -17.00 0.28 8.73
N GLU A 65 -17.25 1.58 8.60
CA GLU A 65 -17.84 2.21 7.42
C GLU A 65 -16.95 2.06 6.19
N SER A 66 -15.62 2.08 6.37
CA SER A 66 -14.69 1.92 5.25
C SER A 66 -14.80 0.54 4.61
N LEU A 67 -15.04 -0.51 5.40
CA LEU A 67 -15.28 -1.85 4.87
C LEU A 67 -16.64 -1.96 4.18
N VAL A 68 -17.69 -1.39 4.79
CA VAL A 68 -19.01 -1.28 4.16
C VAL A 68 -18.89 -0.59 2.80
N ALA A 69 -18.12 0.51 2.74
CA ALA A 69 -17.93 1.27 1.51
C ALA A 69 -17.15 0.46 0.45
N MET A 70 -16.06 -0.22 0.83
CA MET A 70 -15.30 -1.06 -0.10
C MET A 70 -16.18 -2.13 -0.74
N PHE A 71 -16.88 -2.92 0.07
CA PHE A 71 -17.74 -3.99 -0.44
C PHE A 71 -18.98 -3.44 -1.18
N GLY A 72 -19.57 -2.34 -0.72
CA GLY A 72 -20.70 -1.70 -1.40
C GLY A 72 -20.33 -1.19 -2.81
N ILE A 73 -19.18 -0.56 -2.95
CA ILE A 73 -18.66 -0.09 -4.24
C ILE A 73 -18.43 -1.28 -5.18
N LEU A 74 -17.77 -2.34 -4.70
CA LEU A 74 -17.52 -3.55 -5.51
C LEU A 74 -18.83 -4.25 -5.92
N LYS A 75 -19.84 -4.31 -5.03
CA LYS A 75 -21.17 -4.87 -5.31
C LYS A 75 -21.98 -4.01 -6.29
N ALA A 76 -21.70 -2.71 -6.36
CA ALA A 76 -22.24 -1.84 -7.39
C ALA A 76 -21.59 -2.06 -8.77
N GLY A 77 -20.53 -2.88 -8.84
CA GLY A 77 -19.75 -3.14 -10.05
C GLY A 77 -18.68 -2.09 -10.33
N ALA A 78 -18.45 -1.17 -9.39
CA ALA A 78 -17.46 -0.11 -9.48
C ALA A 78 -16.14 -0.52 -8.82
N ALA A 79 -15.06 0.18 -9.16
CA ALA A 79 -13.77 0.04 -8.51
C ALA A 79 -13.61 1.08 -7.39
N TYR A 80 -13.12 0.66 -6.21
CA TYR A 80 -12.80 1.61 -5.17
C TYR A 80 -11.39 2.19 -5.33
N VAL A 81 -11.22 3.44 -4.91
CA VAL A 81 -9.94 4.15 -4.97
C VAL A 81 -9.68 4.79 -3.60
N PRO A 82 -8.88 4.16 -2.74
CA PRO A 82 -8.60 4.71 -1.43
C PRO A 82 -7.62 5.88 -1.52
N LEU A 83 -7.97 6.97 -0.85
CA LEU A 83 -7.12 8.14 -0.69
C LEU A 83 -6.59 8.20 0.74
N ASP A 84 -5.34 8.63 0.89
CA ASP A 84 -4.77 8.90 2.20
C ASP A 84 -5.57 10.04 2.88
N PRO A 85 -6.23 9.80 4.03
CA PRO A 85 -7.04 10.83 4.69
C PRO A 85 -6.22 12.00 5.24
N GLU A 86 -4.92 11.85 5.36
CA GLU A 86 -4.00 12.87 5.88
C GLU A 86 -3.15 13.54 4.77
N GLN A 87 -3.33 13.15 3.50
CA GLN A 87 -2.63 13.80 2.40
C GLN A 87 -3.12 15.24 2.17
N PRO A 88 -2.29 16.10 1.54
CA PRO A 88 -2.71 17.43 1.13
C PRO A 88 -3.97 17.41 0.24
N SER A 89 -4.88 18.36 0.44
CA SER A 89 -6.12 18.47 -0.34
C SER A 89 -5.89 18.61 -1.84
N ALA A 90 -4.85 19.33 -2.25
CA ALA A 90 -4.45 19.47 -3.65
C ALA A 90 -4.09 18.09 -4.28
N ARG A 91 -3.40 17.22 -3.52
CA ARG A 91 -3.09 15.85 -3.97
C ARG A 91 -4.36 14.99 -4.07
N ALA A 92 -5.26 15.09 -3.08
CA ALA A 92 -6.55 14.42 -3.13
C ALA A 92 -7.37 14.87 -4.35
N GLY A 93 -7.46 16.17 -4.59
CA GLY A 93 -8.12 16.75 -5.76
C GLY A 93 -7.53 16.28 -7.09
N TYR A 94 -6.19 16.22 -7.19
CA TYR A 94 -5.52 15.63 -8.34
C TYR A 94 -5.95 14.18 -8.58
N ILE A 95 -5.91 13.32 -7.56
CA ILE A 95 -6.27 11.90 -7.70
C ILE A 95 -7.74 11.75 -8.11
N ILE A 96 -8.66 12.50 -7.48
CA ILE A 96 -10.10 12.49 -7.81
C ILE A 96 -10.31 12.84 -9.30
N SER A 97 -9.63 13.89 -9.76
CA SER A 97 -9.73 14.38 -11.13
C SER A 97 -9.06 13.42 -12.13
N ASN A 98 -7.83 13.00 -11.88
CA ASN A 98 -7.05 12.08 -12.71
C ASN A 98 -7.78 10.74 -12.88
N CYS A 99 -8.31 10.19 -11.79
CA CYS A 99 -9.05 8.94 -11.80
C CYS A 99 -10.46 9.08 -12.40
N LYS A 100 -10.92 10.30 -12.69
CA LYS A 100 -12.27 10.58 -13.18
C LYS A 100 -13.33 9.91 -12.29
N MET A 101 -13.24 10.12 -10.99
CA MET A 101 -14.14 9.49 -10.03
C MET A 101 -15.58 9.94 -10.25
N LYS A 102 -16.54 9.02 -10.15
CA LYS A 102 -17.98 9.27 -10.26
C LYS A 102 -18.67 9.43 -8.92
N GLY A 103 -18.04 8.92 -7.85
CA GLY A 103 -18.52 9.02 -6.47
C GLY A 103 -17.36 9.16 -5.50
N LEU A 104 -17.68 9.67 -4.32
CA LEU A 104 -16.74 9.81 -3.21
C LEU A 104 -17.46 9.46 -1.91
N VAL A 105 -16.97 8.45 -1.19
CA VAL A 105 -17.37 8.17 0.18
C VAL A 105 -16.36 8.86 1.09
N THR A 106 -16.83 9.75 1.96
CA THR A 106 -15.96 10.63 2.77
C THR A 106 -16.64 11.01 4.08
N ASP A 107 -15.95 11.69 4.96
CA ASP A 107 -16.52 12.39 6.11
C ASP A 107 -16.61 13.92 5.87
N SER A 108 -17.39 14.59 6.72
CA SER A 108 -17.61 16.04 6.61
C SER A 108 -16.32 16.84 6.79
N LEU A 109 -15.36 16.37 7.59
CA LEU A 109 -14.08 17.04 7.82
C LEU A 109 -13.22 17.07 6.56
N ARG A 110 -13.11 15.93 5.88
CA ARG A 110 -12.30 15.82 4.65
C ARG A 110 -12.98 16.45 3.46
N LEU A 111 -14.31 16.35 3.40
CA LEU A 111 -15.07 17.02 2.35
C LEU A 111 -14.85 18.55 2.37
N ARG A 112 -14.84 19.17 3.56
CA ARG A 112 -14.57 20.62 3.72
C ARG A 112 -13.13 21.03 3.36
N LYS A 113 -12.17 20.10 3.35
CA LYS A 113 -10.79 20.36 2.92
C LYS A 113 -10.61 20.39 1.41
N LEU A 114 -11.51 19.75 0.65
CA LEU A 114 -11.46 19.78 -0.81
C LEU A 114 -11.91 21.14 -1.34
N ASP A 115 -11.30 21.58 -2.44
CA ASP A 115 -11.73 22.82 -3.09
C ASP A 115 -13.10 22.68 -3.75
N HIS A 116 -13.81 23.81 -3.92
CA HIS A 116 -15.14 23.86 -4.52
C HIS A 116 -15.14 23.30 -5.94
N GLU A 117 -14.11 23.53 -6.73
CA GLU A 117 -14.01 23.06 -8.11
C GLU A 117 -13.96 21.52 -8.17
N THR A 118 -13.22 20.90 -7.25
CA THR A 118 -13.17 19.44 -7.09
C THR A 118 -14.53 18.87 -6.71
N ILE A 119 -15.29 19.56 -5.85
CA ILE A 119 -16.58 19.11 -5.32
C ILE A 119 -17.71 19.34 -6.33
N GLU A 120 -17.83 20.51 -6.95
CA GLU A 120 -18.98 20.91 -7.76
C GLU A 120 -19.04 20.20 -9.13
N HIS A 121 -17.92 19.78 -9.65
CA HIS A 121 -17.87 19.39 -11.06
C HIS A 121 -18.17 17.92 -11.34
N ARG A 122 -18.19 16.98 -10.36
CA ARG A 122 -18.14 15.59 -10.85
C ARG A 122 -18.74 14.47 -10.01
N ALA A 123 -18.85 14.51 -8.71
CA ALA A 123 -19.05 13.27 -7.97
C ALA A 123 -20.25 13.29 -7.02
N LEU A 124 -21.00 12.19 -7.00
CA LEU A 124 -21.89 11.86 -5.93
C LEU A 124 -21.08 11.74 -4.62
N GLN A 125 -21.44 12.54 -3.60
CA GLN A 125 -20.81 12.44 -2.29
C GLN A 125 -21.72 11.65 -1.35
N ILE A 126 -21.13 10.66 -0.69
CA ILE A 126 -21.77 9.94 0.41
C ILE A 126 -20.98 10.22 1.66
N VAL A 127 -21.60 10.92 2.59
CA VAL A 127 -20.91 11.48 3.75
C VAL A 127 -21.28 10.67 4.99
N SER A 128 -20.24 10.13 5.64
CA SER A 128 -20.37 9.51 6.97
C SER A 128 -20.15 10.54 8.08
N GLY A 129 -20.78 10.34 9.24
CA GLY A 129 -20.67 11.23 10.39
C GLY A 129 -21.74 12.31 10.45
N GLU A 130 -21.40 13.51 10.97
CA GLU A 130 -22.39 14.58 11.14
C GLU A 130 -23.04 15.02 9.82
N PRO A 131 -24.32 15.41 9.83
CA PRO A 131 -25.02 15.88 8.64
C PRO A 131 -24.27 17.01 7.96
N VAL A 132 -24.15 16.91 6.64
CA VAL A 132 -23.55 17.96 5.81
C VAL A 132 -24.54 19.12 5.71
N GLU A 133 -24.06 20.34 5.84
CA GLU A 133 -24.85 21.54 5.60
C GLU A 133 -25.52 21.45 4.21
N LYS A 134 -26.77 21.95 4.10
CA LYS A 134 -27.68 21.81 2.94
C LYS A 134 -27.14 22.28 1.58
N GLU A 135 -25.91 22.77 1.53
CA GLU A 135 -25.35 23.44 0.35
C GLU A 135 -24.71 22.52 -0.69
N LEU A 136 -24.41 21.26 -0.35
CA LEU A 136 -23.81 20.32 -1.31
C LEU A 136 -24.91 19.58 -2.10
N ARG A 137 -25.21 20.05 -3.27
CA ARG A 137 -26.33 19.59 -4.15
C ARG A 137 -26.33 18.08 -4.46
N ASN A 138 -25.19 17.39 -4.34
CA ASN A 138 -25.04 15.96 -4.69
C ASN A 138 -24.67 15.08 -3.48
N SER A 139 -24.86 15.55 -2.25
CA SER A 139 -24.50 14.76 -1.07
C SER A 139 -25.68 13.91 -0.58
N VAL A 140 -25.33 12.73 -0.02
CA VAL A 140 -26.25 11.80 0.64
C VAL A 140 -25.66 11.46 2.00
N SER A 141 -26.47 11.57 3.05
CA SER A 141 -26.06 11.18 4.40
C SER A 141 -25.88 9.67 4.50
N TRP A 142 -24.91 9.23 5.30
CA TRP A 142 -24.67 7.82 5.58
C TRP A 142 -25.88 7.14 6.23
N GLU A 143 -26.65 7.85 7.06
CA GLU A 143 -27.86 7.32 7.69
C GLU A 143 -28.94 6.95 6.65
N ALA A 144 -28.94 7.60 5.48
CA ALA A 144 -29.88 7.27 4.42
C ALA A 144 -29.73 5.82 3.89
N LEU A 145 -28.59 5.16 4.15
CA LEU A 145 -28.39 3.76 3.77
C LEU A 145 -29.47 2.84 4.34
N GLY A 146 -29.95 3.12 5.56
CA GLY A 146 -30.99 2.31 6.20
C GLY A 146 -32.33 2.28 5.46
N SER A 147 -32.57 3.18 4.50
CA SER A 147 -33.78 3.20 3.67
C SER A 147 -33.67 2.34 2.40
N TYR A 148 -32.48 1.83 2.08
CA TYR A 148 -32.24 0.99 0.91
C TYR A 148 -32.39 -0.50 1.24
N PRO A 149 -32.72 -1.35 0.23
CA PRO A 149 -32.83 -2.79 0.41
C PRO A 149 -31.52 -3.40 0.93
N SER A 150 -31.64 -4.31 1.91
CA SER A 150 -30.48 -5.03 2.48
C SER A 150 -30.18 -6.35 1.75
N ASP A 151 -31.07 -6.80 0.87
CA ASP A 151 -30.85 -7.93 -0.02
C ASP A 151 -29.81 -7.61 -1.10
N ARG A 152 -29.26 -8.64 -1.71
CA ARG A 152 -28.26 -8.48 -2.76
C ARG A 152 -28.81 -7.73 -3.95
N PRO A 153 -28.09 -6.71 -4.44
CA PRO A 153 -28.46 -6.10 -5.70
C PRO A 153 -28.32 -7.13 -6.84
N PRO A 154 -29.07 -6.97 -7.93
CA PRO A 154 -28.97 -7.84 -9.09
C PRO A 154 -27.53 -8.00 -9.57
N ASP A 155 -27.13 -9.23 -9.88
CA ASP A 155 -25.77 -9.52 -10.34
C ASP A 155 -25.50 -8.81 -11.68
N LEU A 156 -24.35 -8.13 -11.74
CA LEU A 156 -23.84 -7.46 -12.95
C LEU A 156 -22.98 -8.36 -13.82
N GLN A 157 -22.94 -9.67 -13.50
CA GLN A 157 -22.09 -10.65 -14.18
C GLN A 157 -20.63 -10.14 -14.29
N PRO A 158 -19.95 -9.91 -13.18
CA PRO A 158 -18.58 -9.42 -13.21
C PRO A 158 -17.65 -10.49 -13.77
N ALA A 159 -16.72 -10.06 -14.62
CA ALA A 159 -15.61 -10.89 -15.04
C ALA A 159 -14.47 -10.80 -14.01
N THR A 160 -13.66 -11.85 -13.89
CA THR A 160 -12.47 -11.83 -13.03
C THR A 160 -11.48 -10.72 -13.41
N THR A 161 -11.49 -10.33 -14.68
CA THR A 161 -10.65 -9.26 -15.25
C THR A 161 -11.22 -7.86 -15.06
N ASP A 162 -12.44 -7.72 -14.52
CA ASP A 162 -12.97 -6.40 -14.20
C ASP A 162 -12.13 -5.72 -13.13
N LEU A 163 -12.03 -4.38 -13.22
CA LEU A 163 -11.27 -3.57 -12.28
C LEU A 163 -11.90 -3.62 -10.88
N ALA A 164 -11.12 -4.00 -9.88
CA ALA A 164 -11.55 -4.06 -8.49
C ALA A 164 -11.17 -2.80 -7.72
N TYR A 165 -9.93 -2.33 -7.87
CA TYR A 165 -9.46 -1.12 -7.21
C TYR A 165 -8.27 -0.50 -7.93
N ILE A 166 -7.99 0.77 -7.58
CA ILE A 166 -6.81 1.49 -8.03
C ILE A 166 -6.08 2.01 -6.81
N LEU A 167 -4.80 1.64 -6.65
CA LEU A 167 -3.93 2.20 -5.62
C LEU A 167 -2.99 3.24 -6.23
N TYR A 168 -3.03 4.46 -5.67
CA TYR A 168 -2.13 5.53 -6.10
C TYR A 168 -0.79 5.46 -5.38
N THR A 169 0.27 5.37 -6.15
CA THR A 169 1.67 5.38 -5.66
C THR A 169 2.39 6.61 -6.18
N SER A 170 3.56 6.91 -5.62
CA SER A 170 4.41 8.00 -6.10
C SER A 170 4.80 7.80 -7.57
N GLY A 171 4.96 8.90 -8.31
CA GLY A 171 5.30 8.90 -9.72
C GLY A 171 6.61 9.63 -10.03
N SER A 172 7.41 9.08 -10.94
CA SER A 172 8.70 9.66 -11.35
C SER A 172 8.59 11.02 -12.05
N THR A 173 7.40 11.39 -12.50
CA THR A 173 7.10 12.67 -13.17
C THR A 173 6.66 13.76 -12.20
N GLY A 174 6.64 13.51 -10.89
CA GLY A 174 6.18 14.43 -9.87
C GLY A 174 4.68 14.39 -9.58
N GLU A 175 3.94 13.50 -10.25
CA GLU A 175 2.52 13.30 -10.01
C GLU A 175 2.23 11.82 -9.66
N PRO A 176 1.29 11.54 -8.74
CA PRO A 176 0.96 10.16 -8.36
C PRO A 176 0.36 9.37 -9.53
N LYS A 177 0.65 8.08 -9.57
CA LYS A 177 0.19 7.12 -10.59
C LYS A 177 -0.74 6.08 -9.98
N GLY A 178 -1.84 5.77 -10.65
CA GLY A 178 -2.82 4.77 -10.23
C GLY A 178 -2.51 3.38 -10.78
N VAL A 179 -2.20 2.43 -9.92
CA VAL A 179 -2.01 1.01 -10.29
C VAL A 179 -3.36 0.32 -10.35
N MET A 180 -3.73 -0.24 -11.51
CA MET A 180 -5.02 -0.87 -11.75
C MET A 180 -4.99 -2.35 -11.36
N ILE A 181 -5.83 -2.75 -10.42
CA ILE A 181 -5.92 -4.13 -9.93
C ILE A 181 -7.29 -4.70 -10.23
N SER A 182 -7.31 -5.83 -10.96
CA SER A 182 -8.53 -6.58 -11.24
C SER A 182 -8.92 -7.48 -10.06
N HIS A 183 -10.16 -8.01 -10.11
CA HIS A 183 -10.56 -9.06 -9.17
C HIS A 183 -9.64 -10.28 -9.23
N GLN A 184 -9.19 -10.68 -10.42
CA GLN A 184 -8.26 -11.79 -10.60
C GLN A 184 -6.91 -11.55 -9.93
N ASN A 185 -6.34 -10.34 -10.10
CA ASN A 185 -5.06 -10.00 -9.48
C ASN A 185 -5.15 -10.14 -7.95
N ALA A 186 -6.19 -9.53 -7.36
CA ALA A 186 -6.39 -9.56 -5.92
C ALA A 186 -6.70 -10.97 -5.39
N LEU A 187 -7.59 -11.72 -6.03
CA LEU A 187 -7.95 -13.07 -5.61
C LEU A 187 -6.77 -14.03 -5.68
N THR A 188 -5.90 -13.90 -6.69
CA THR A 188 -4.67 -14.72 -6.80
C THR A 188 -3.81 -14.57 -5.55
N PHE A 189 -3.63 -13.33 -5.07
CA PHE A 189 -2.89 -13.05 -3.85
C PHE A 189 -3.63 -13.58 -2.61
N VAL A 190 -4.93 -13.31 -2.47
CA VAL A 190 -5.74 -13.72 -1.31
C VAL A 190 -5.76 -15.25 -1.16
N GLU A 191 -5.98 -15.99 -2.24
CA GLU A 191 -6.01 -17.46 -2.23
C GLU A 191 -4.64 -18.06 -1.87
N TRP A 192 -3.56 -17.49 -2.41
CA TRP A 192 -2.21 -17.90 -2.03
C TRP A 192 -1.95 -17.67 -0.54
N CYS A 193 -2.30 -16.48 -0.02
CA CYS A 193 -2.12 -16.15 1.40
C CYS A 193 -2.92 -17.08 2.32
N ALA A 194 -4.20 -17.33 2.01
CA ALA A 194 -5.07 -18.19 2.80
C ALA A 194 -4.47 -19.60 2.93
N ASN A 195 -3.95 -20.15 1.83
CA ASN A 195 -3.34 -21.48 1.78
C ASN A 195 -1.97 -21.52 2.49
N THR A 196 -1.15 -20.46 2.34
CA THR A 196 0.22 -20.44 2.86
C THR A 196 0.27 -20.16 4.35
N PHE A 197 -0.53 -19.22 4.85
CA PHE A 197 -0.54 -18.82 6.25
C PHE A 197 -1.65 -19.48 7.06
N HIS A 198 -2.44 -20.37 6.44
CA HIS A 198 -3.48 -21.16 7.09
C HIS A 198 -4.42 -20.30 7.94
N VAL A 199 -4.95 -19.23 7.34
CA VAL A 199 -5.89 -18.33 8.04
C VAL A 199 -7.18 -19.09 8.35
N ARG A 200 -7.64 -19.00 9.60
CA ARG A 200 -8.74 -19.80 10.14
C ARG A 200 -9.85 -18.90 10.68
N PRO A 201 -11.09 -19.43 10.83
CA PRO A 201 -12.21 -18.66 11.39
C PRO A 201 -11.99 -18.13 12.81
N GLU A 202 -11.08 -18.74 13.58
CA GLU A 202 -10.76 -18.35 14.96
C GLU A 202 -9.70 -17.24 15.01
N ASP A 203 -9.05 -16.95 13.89
CA ASP A 203 -7.98 -15.95 13.86
C ASP A 203 -8.50 -14.53 14.07
N GLN A 204 -7.64 -13.74 14.69
CA GLN A 204 -7.82 -12.32 14.92
C GLN A 204 -6.74 -11.59 14.12
N LEU A 205 -7.10 -11.00 13.00
CA LEU A 205 -6.14 -10.32 12.12
C LEU A 205 -6.03 -8.85 12.49
N SER A 206 -4.82 -8.30 12.42
CA SER A 206 -4.61 -6.86 12.57
C SER A 206 -4.94 -6.13 11.26
N GLY A 207 -5.77 -5.10 11.30
CA GLY A 207 -5.91 -4.13 10.22
C GLY A 207 -4.95 -2.96 10.45
N HIS A 208 -3.64 -3.25 10.41
CA HIS A 208 -2.60 -2.25 10.68
C HIS A 208 -2.39 -1.30 9.50
N ALA A 209 -2.24 -1.83 8.30
CA ALA A 209 -1.96 -1.04 7.11
C ALA A 209 -3.10 -0.09 6.72
N SER A 210 -2.78 1.09 6.19
CA SER A 210 -3.75 2.03 5.63
C SER A 210 -4.40 1.47 4.37
N LEU A 211 -5.66 1.85 4.06
CA LEU A 211 -6.40 1.34 2.89
C LEU A 211 -5.73 1.65 1.55
N HIS A 212 -5.01 2.76 1.47
CA HIS A 212 -4.27 3.18 0.27
C HIS A 212 -2.91 2.46 0.12
N PHE A 213 -2.59 1.52 1.02
CA PHE A 213 -1.39 0.70 1.00
C PHE A 213 -1.76 -0.77 0.78
N ASP A 214 -1.07 -1.45 -0.15
CA ASP A 214 -1.40 -2.80 -0.64
C ASP A 214 -1.31 -3.91 0.42
N LEU A 215 -0.60 -3.69 1.53
CA LEU A 215 -0.60 -4.60 2.68
C LEU A 215 -2.02 -4.81 3.26
N SER A 216 -2.88 -3.77 3.17
CA SER A 216 -4.27 -3.85 3.65
C SER A 216 -5.11 -4.91 2.94
N VAL A 217 -4.70 -5.30 1.75
CA VAL A 217 -5.38 -6.35 0.96
C VAL A 217 -5.32 -7.69 1.68
N PHE A 218 -4.17 -8.04 2.27
CA PHE A 218 -4.06 -9.22 3.11
C PHE A 218 -4.98 -9.12 4.32
N ASP A 219 -4.83 -8.06 5.12
CA ASP A 219 -5.55 -7.90 6.37
C ASP A 219 -7.06 -8.07 6.18
N ILE A 220 -7.62 -7.39 5.17
CA ILE A 220 -9.06 -7.33 4.93
C ILE A 220 -9.57 -8.62 4.26
N TYR A 221 -9.03 -8.96 3.09
CA TYR A 221 -9.64 -10.02 2.30
C TYR A 221 -9.34 -11.42 2.84
N ASN A 222 -8.20 -11.64 3.51
CA ASN A 222 -7.95 -12.93 4.14
C ASN A 222 -8.78 -13.11 5.44
N ALA A 223 -9.02 -12.04 6.20
CA ALA A 223 -9.97 -12.11 7.32
C ALA A 223 -11.36 -12.50 6.82
N ILE A 224 -11.83 -11.85 5.75
CA ILE A 224 -13.15 -12.09 5.18
C ILE A 224 -13.24 -13.49 4.55
N GLU A 225 -12.25 -13.94 3.77
CA GLU A 225 -12.25 -15.29 3.14
C GLU A 225 -12.32 -16.39 4.18
N ALA A 226 -11.60 -16.25 5.28
CA ALA A 226 -11.58 -17.24 6.36
C ALA A 226 -12.77 -17.14 7.32
N ALA A 227 -13.67 -16.17 7.16
CA ALA A 227 -14.69 -15.82 8.15
C ALA A 227 -14.10 -15.56 9.57
N ALA A 228 -12.90 -14.98 9.63
CA ALA A 228 -12.17 -14.55 10.82
C ALA A 228 -12.56 -13.13 11.25
N THR A 229 -11.94 -12.58 12.28
CA THR A 229 -12.22 -11.20 12.71
C THR A 229 -11.08 -10.26 12.34
N LEU A 230 -11.40 -9.17 11.67
CA LEU A 230 -10.48 -8.07 11.40
C LEU A 230 -10.56 -7.04 12.53
N HIS A 231 -9.45 -6.75 13.18
CA HIS A 231 -9.31 -5.69 14.17
C HIS A 231 -8.61 -4.48 13.56
N ILE A 232 -9.34 -3.42 13.25
CA ILE A 232 -8.77 -2.19 12.73
C ILE A 232 -7.98 -1.50 13.82
N VAL A 233 -6.67 -1.39 13.63
CA VAL A 233 -5.78 -0.70 14.58
C VAL A 233 -6.00 0.81 14.46
N PRO A 234 -6.34 1.51 15.57
CA PRO A 234 -6.53 2.96 15.55
C PRO A 234 -5.23 3.69 15.15
N GLU A 235 -5.34 4.70 14.27
CA GLU A 235 -4.18 5.41 13.74
C GLU A 235 -3.41 6.18 14.82
N ASP A 236 -4.11 6.71 15.82
CA ASP A 236 -3.54 7.48 16.94
C ASP A 236 -2.63 6.65 17.86
N ILE A 237 -2.76 5.32 17.87
CA ILE A 237 -1.86 4.46 18.67
C ILE A 237 -0.65 3.95 17.89
N LEU A 238 -0.64 4.05 16.55
CA LEU A 238 0.41 3.45 15.70
C LEU A 238 1.82 3.98 16.02
N ILE A 239 1.94 5.22 16.45
CA ILE A 239 3.22 5.85 16.81
C ILE A 239 3.70 5.45 18.22
N PHE A 240 2.88 4.74 19.01
CA PHE A 240 3.19 4.33 20.38
C PHE A 240 3.32 2.79 20.48
N PRO A 241 4.53 2.23 20.41
CA PRO A 241 4.74 0.77 20.40
C PRO A 241 4.13 0.05 21.61
N THR A 242 4.12 0.68 22.78
CA THR A 242 3.48 0.13 23.98
C THR A 242 1.96 0.02 23.85
N SER A 243 1.33 0.99 23.18
CA SER A 243 -0.11 0.98 22.91
C SER A 243 -0.46 -0.07 21.85
N VAL A 244 0.37 -0.20 20.81
CA VAL A 244 0.24 -1.27 19.81
C VAL A 244 0.38 -2.65 20.47
N ALA A 245 1.37 -2.85 21.32
CA ALA A 245 1.53 -4.10 22.06
C ALA A 245 0.32 -4.41 22.94
N LYS A 246 -0.23 -3.41 23.64
CA LYS A 246 -1.47 -3.56 24.43
C LYS A 246 -2.66 -3.92 23.54
N PHE A 247 -2.75 -3.36 22.34
CA PHE A 247 -3.80 -3.70 21.38
C PHE A 247 -3.71 -5.17 20.96
N ILE A 248 -2.52 -5.67 20.60
CA ILE A 248 -2.28 -7.08 20.24
C ILE A 248 -2.73 -8.01 21.39
N GLU A 249 -2.34 -7.68 22.60
CA GLU A 249 -2.69 -8.43 23.82
C GLU A 249 -4.19 -8.43 24.09
N THR A 250 -4.82 -7.23 24.09
CA THR A 250 -6.23 -7.06 24.44
C THR A 250 -7.17 -7.76 23.45
N HIS A 251 -6.82 -7.72 22.17
CA HIS A 251 -7.64 -8.30 21.08
C HIS A 251 -7.21 -9.71 20.70
N ASN A 252 -6.25 -10.31 21.43
CA ASN A 252 -5.74 -11.65 21.13
C ASN A 252 -5.34 -11.82 19.66
N ILE A 253 -4.68 -10.82 19.08
CA ILE A 253 -4.26 -10.85 17.67
C ILE A 253 -3.42 -12.10 17.43
N SER A 254 -3.80 -12.87 16.42
CA SER A 254 -3.11 -14.11 16.04
C SER A 254 -2.22 -13.96 14.81
N ILE A 255 -2.56 -13.03 13.93
CA ILE A 255 -1.79 -12.71 12.72
C ILE A 255 -1.57 -11.20 12.67
N TRP A 256 -0.30 -10.80 12.58
CA TRP A 256 0.11 -9.41 12.47
C TRP A 256 0.87 -9.18 11.17
N TYR A 257 0.48 -8.18 10.39
CA TYR A 257 1.17 -7.78 9.17
C TYR A 257 1.54 -6.30 9.22
N SER A 258 2.81 -5.98 9.09
CA SER A 258 3.28 -4.59 9.06
C SER A 258 4.64 -4.45 8.38
N VAL A 259 5.17 -3.23 8.36
CA VAL A 259 6.50 -2.94 7.83
C VAL A 259 7.59 -3.24 8.87
N PRO A 260 8.84 -3.57 8.45
CA PRO A 260 9.96 -3.82 9.35
C PRO A 260 10.18 -2.73 10.40
N GLY A 261 10.10 -1.45 10.03
CA GLY A 261 10.27 -0.32 10.96
C GLY A 261 9.30 -0.39 12.15
N ALA A 262 8.01 -0.69 11.93
CA ALA A 262 7.02 -0.85 12.99
C ALA A 262 7.36 -2.03 13.93
N LEU A 263 7.85 -3.15 13.36
CA LEU A 263 8.27 -4.32 14.15
C LEU A 263 9.54 -4.06 14.98
N VAL A 264 10.48 -3.27 14.45
CA VAL A 264 11.67 -2.83 15.20
C VAL A 264 11.24 -2.01 16.42
N GLN A 265 10.37 -1.03 16.24
CA GLN A 265 9.83 -0.22 17.34
C GLN A 265 9.07 -1.07 18.36
N LEU A 266 8.27 -2.02 17.88
CA LEU A 266 7.51 -2.93 18.71
C LEU A 266 8.46 -3.85 19.53
N ALA A 267 9.52 -4.40 18.92
CA ALA A 267 10.50 -5.25 19.59
C ALA A 267 11.32 -4.49 20.65
N GLN A 268 11.64 -3.22 20.39
CA GLN A 268 12.43 -2.39 21.32
C GLN A 268 11.59 -1.86 22.49
N HIS A 269 10.35 -1.45 22.25
CA HIS A 269 9.56 -0.70 23.22
C HIS A 269 8.24 -1.37 23.62
N GLY A 270 7.79 -2.39 22.88
CA GLY A 270 6.51 -3.07 23.08
C GLY A 270 6.49 -4.03 24.27
N LYS A 271 7.64 -4.33 24.90
CA LYS A 271 7.78 -5.33 25.98
C LYS A 271 7.21 -6.68 25.54
N LEU A 272 7.66 -7.17 24.39
CA LEU A 272 7.19 -8.42 23.82
C LEU A 272 7.72 -9.60 24.63
N THR A 273 6.83 -10.53 24.98
CA THR A 273 7.17 -11.86 25.50
C THR A 273 6.15 -12.88 25.01
N LYS A 274 6.52 -14.14 24.94
CA LYS A 274 5.63 -15.24 24.57
C LYS A 274 4.38 -15.29 25.47
N GLU A 275 4.58 -15.15 26.78
CA GLU A 275 3.52 -15.26 27.78
C GLU A 275 2.48 -14.14 27.61
N ARG A 276 2.91 -12.97 27.17
CA ARG A 276 2.04 -11.83 26.93
C ARG A 276 1.20 -11.98 25.67
N PHE A 277 1.72 -12.68 24.65
CA PHE A 277 1.06 -12.83 23.34
C PHE A 277 0.80 -14.31 22.99
N PRO A 278 0.06 -15.06 23.82
CA PRO A 278 -0.09 -16.50 23.64
C PRO A 278 -0.88 -16.92 22.39
N LYS A 279 -1.59 -15.98 21.77
CA LYS A 279 -2.37 -16.20 20.56
C LYS A 279 -1.65 -15.79 19.28
N LEU A 280 -0.63 -14.93 19.37
CA LEU A 280 0.13 -14.49 18.22
C LEU A 280 0.95 -15.67 17.67
N ARG A 281 0.60 -16.09 16.46
CA ARG A 281 1.21 -17.27 15.81
C ARG A 281 2.00 -16.93 14.54
N THR A 282 1.65 -15.82 13.87
CA THR A 282 2.26 -15.44 12.60
C THR A 282 2.50 -13.94 12.53
N ILE A 283 3.69 -13.54 12.15
CA ILE A 283 4.04 -12.16 11.80
C ILE A 283 4.52 -12.14 10.36
N LEU A 284 3.84 -11.34 9.55
CA LEU A 284 4.19 -11.04 8.17
C LEU A 284 4.83 -9.65 8.12
N PHE A 285 5.84 -9.46 7.29
CA PHE A 285 6.42 -8.15 7.07
C PHE A 285 6.85 -7.97 5.62
N ALA A 286 6.68 -6.75 5.12
CA ALA A 286 7.05 -6.36 3.76
C ALA A 286 7.37 -4.87 3.70
N GLY A 287 7.81 -4.44 2.53
CA GLY A 287 7.93 -3.03 2.21
C GLY A 287 9.34 -2.49 2.35
N GLU A 288 10.16 -3.02 3.23
CA GLU A 288 11.55 -2.58 3.48
C GLU A 288 12.46 -3.77 3.76
N VAL A 289 13.77 -3.54 3.69
CA VAL A 289 14.76 -4.51 4.15
C VAL A 289 14.72 -4.55 5.69
N PHE A 290 14.50 -5.73 6.26
CA PHE A 290 14.54 -5.90 7.72
C PHE A 290 15.99 -6.10 8.17
N PRO A 291 16.56 -5.18 8.99
CA PRO A 291 17.92 -5.37 9.49
C PRO A 291 18.02 -6.62 10.36
N ILE A 292 18.94 -7.52 10.03
CA ILE A 292 19.06 -8.86 10.63
C ILE A 292 19.14 -8.80 12.16
N LYS A 293 19.92 -7.88 12.71
CA LYS A 293 20.06 -7.70 14.17
C LYS A 293 18.70 -7.50 14.88
N HIS A 294 17.81 -6.72 14.27
CA HIS A 294 16.49 -6.44 14.85
C HIS A 294 15.54 -7.62 14.65
N LEU A 295 15.66 -8.31 13.51
CA LEU A 295 14.88 -9.53 13.27
C LEU A 295 15.28 -10.66 14.24
N GLN A 296 16.58 -10.84 14.51
CA GLN A 296 17.07 -11.76 15.54
C GLN A 296 16.43 -11.45 16.89
N LYS A 297 16.43 -10.17 17.29
CA LYS A 297 15.83 -9.74 18.54
C LYS A 297 14.32 -10.04 18.61
N LEU A 298 13.59 -9.78 17.53
CA LEU A 298 12.16 -10.12 17.44
C LEU A 298 11.95 -11.63 17.57
N ALA A 299 12.77 -12.42 16.88
CA ALA A 299 12.72 -13.87 16.91
C ALA A 299 13.01 -14.47 18.30
N GLU A 300 13.94 -13.89 19.06
CA GLU A 300 14.23 -14.26 20.45
C GLU A 300 13.05 -13.96 21.38
N LEU A 301 12.42 -12.79 21.24
CA LEU A 301 11.31 -12.36 22.09
C LEU A 301 10.04 -13.20 21.85
N LEU A 302 9.85 -13.69 20.63
CA LEU A 302 8.66 -14.43 20.21
C LEU A 302 9.06 -15.78 19.56
N PRO A 303 9.59 -16.74 20.33
CA PRO A 303 10.23 -17.96 19.80
C PRO A 303 9.28 -18.89 19.04
N ASP A 304 7.99 -18.88 19.33
CA ASP A 304 7.00 -19.76 18.70
C ASP A 304 6.22 -19.11 17.56
N VAL A 305 6.48 -17.83 17.26
CA VAL A 305 5.78 -17.09 16.22
C VAL A 305 6.47 -17.33 14.87
N GLU A 306 5.73 -17.77 13.87
CA GLU A 306 6.23 -17.87 12.51
C GLU A 306 6.46 -16.47 11.90
N LEU A 307 7.61 -16.26 11.28
CA LEU A 307 8.02 -15.01 10.68
C LEU A 307 8.18 -15.17 9.17
N TYR A 308 7.60 -14.29 8.39
CA TYR A 308 7.68 -14.33 6.93
C TYR A 308 8.05 -12.97 6.35
N ASN A 309 9.10 -12.95 5.53
CA ASN A 309 9.44 -11.82 4.69
C ASN A 309 8.66 -11.91 3.38
N LEU A 310 7.86 -10.91 3.08
CA LEU A 310 7.09 -10.82 1.84
C LEU A 310 7.66 -9.70 0.99
N TYR A 311 7.75 -9.94 -0.31
CA TYR A 311 8.25 -8.95 -1.26
C TYR A 311 7.34 -8.88 -2.49
N GLY A 312 7.12 -7.67 -2.95
CA GLY A 312 6.47 -7.35 -4.21
C GLY A 312 6.24 -5.85 -4.36
N PRO A 313 6.21 -5.32 -5.58
CA PRO A 313 5.67 -4.00 -5.86
C PRO A 313 4.14 -4.05 -5.93
N THR A 314 3.47 -2.92 -5.76
CA THR A 314 2.00 -2.80 -5.81
C THR A 314 1.40 -3.38 -7.09
N GLU A 315 2.15 -3.34 -8.18
CA GLU A 315 1.77 -3.86 -9.51
C GLU A 315 1.63 -5.39 -9.56
N THR A 316 2.10 -6.10 -8.53
CA THR A 316 1.96 -7.57 -8.40
C THR A 316 1.45 -7.97 -7.02
N ASN A 317 1.24 -7.01 -6.12
CA ASN A 317 1.12 -7.20 -4.69
C ASN A 317 2.38 -7.94 -4.16
N VAL A 318 2.26 -9.03 -3.43
CA VAL A 318 3.39 -9.88 -3.05
C VAL A 318 3.64 -10.91 -4.15
N CYS A 319 4.86 -11.00 -4.66
CA CYS A 319 5.25 -11.96 -5.69
C CYS A 319 6.28 -12.99 -5.21
N THR A 320 7.03 -12.70 -4.14
CA THR A 320 7.91 -13.67 -3.47
C THR A 320 7.75 -13.63 -1.96
N TYR A 321 8.13 -14.72 -1.29
CA TYR A 321 8.11 -14.83 0.15
C TYR A 321 9.27 -15.69 0.66
N TYR A 322 9.72 -15.40 1.87
CA TYR A 322 10.75 -16.16 2.58
C TYR A 322 10.27 -16.51 4.00
N PRO A 323 10.01 -17.79 4.30
CA PRO A 323 9.86 -18.25 5.68
C PRO A 323 11.17 -18.10 6.44
N VAL A 324 11.17 -17.35 7.54
CA VAL A 324 12.41 -17.04 8.27
C VAL A 324 12.89 -18.28 9.02
N ASP A 325 14.01 -18.84 8.58
CA ASP A 325 14.70 -19.90 9.31
C ASP A 325 15.52 -19.30 10.45
N ARG A 326 15.04 -19.47 11.67
CA ARG A 326 15.65 -18.92 12.88
C ARG A 326 17.05 -19.48 13.15
N SER A 327 17.30 -20.73 12.78
CA SER A 327 18.60 -21.39 12.98
C SER A 327 19.72 -20.76 12.14
N ARG A 328 19.36 -20.14 11.02
CA ARG A 328 20.29 -19.51 10.07
C ARG A 328 20.43 -18.01 10.26
N LEU A 329 19.58 -17.37 11.08
CA LEU A 329 19.60 -15.89 11.22
C LEU A 329 20.95 -15.34 11.70
N ALA A 330 21.70 -16.08 12.51
CA ALA A 330 23.01 -15.66 13.02
C ALA A 330 24.09 -15.61 11.92
N GLU A 331 23.90 -16.34 10.82
CA GLU A 331 24.84 -16.47 9.71
C GLU A 331 24.48 -15.54 8.52
N MET A 332 23.31 -14.89 8.58
CA MET A 332 22.81 -14.06 7.48
C MET A 332 23.28 -12.62 7.61
N GLU A 333 23.75 -12.04 6.50
CA GLU A 333 24.01 -10.61 6.38
C GLU A 333 22.74 -9.84 5.98
N ALA A 334 21.92 -10.43 5.13
CA ALA A 334 20.63 -9.91 4.68
C ALA A 334 19.60 -11.02 4.55
N LEU A 335 18.33 -10.66 4.68
CA LEU A 335 17.23 -11.60 4.53
C LEU A 335 16.87 -11.74 3.04
N PRO A 336 16.77 -12.96 2.50
CA PRO A 336 16.30 -13.17 1.13
C PRO A 336 14.89 -12.62 0.93
N ILE A 337 14.58 -12.19 -0.29
CA ILE A 337 13.18 -11.96 -0.72
C ILE A 337 12.50 -13.30 -1.06
N GLY A 338 13.26 -14.38 -1.14
CA GLY A 338 12.79 -15.75 -1.22
C GLY A 338 12.35 -16.20 -2.61
N ARG A 339 11.35 -17.07 -2.63
CA ARG A 339 10.82 -17.76 -3.81
C ARG A 339 9.46 -17.23 -4.22
N ALA A 340 9.03 -17.58 -5.44
CA ALA A 340 7.73 -17.20 -5.98
C ALA A 340 6.55 -17.66 -5.10
N CYS A 341 5.54 -16.79 -5.00
CA CYS A 341 4.24 -17.13 -4.45
C CYS A 341 3.50 -18.15 -5.33
N GLY A 342 2.51 -18.84 -4.78
CA GLY A 342 1.67 -19.77 -5.56
C GLY A 342 1.01 -19.05 -6.73
N ASN A 343 0.91 -19.76 -7.86
CA ASN A 343 0.35 -19.24 -9.12
C ASN A 343 1.07 -18.00 -9.67
N THR A 344 2.36 -17.84 -9.31
CA THR A 344 3.23 -16.76 -9.76
C THR A 344 4.57 -17.36 -10.15
N GLU A 345 5.17 -16.89 -11.23
CA GLU A 345 6.55 -17.18 -11.59
C GLU A 345 7.37 -15.90 -11.50
N VAL A 346 8.57 -16.00 -10.91
CA VAL A 346 9.57 -14.94 -10.95
C VAL A 346 10.84 -15.46 -11.60
N PHE A 347 11.51 -14.60 -12.35
CA PHE A 347 12.80 -14.91 -12.96
C PHE A 347 13.61 -13.63 -13.13
N ALA A 348 14.94 -13.77 -13.08
CA ALA A 348 15.84 -12.66 -13.30
C ALA A 348 16.34 -12.65 -14.76
N VAL A 349 16.49 -11.44 -15.31
CA VAL A 349 17.01 -11.19 -16.67
C VAL A 349 18.27 -10.35 -16.57
N ASP A 350 19.39 -10.85 -17.10
CA ASP A 350 20.66 -10.18 -17.07
C ASP A 350 20.76 -8.99 -18.04
N GLU A 351 21.90 -8.30 -18.08
CA GLU A 351 22.12 -7.16 -18.95
C GLU A 351 22.17 -7.54 -20.46
N GLN A 352 22.40 -8.82 -20.76
CA GLN A 352 22.41 -9.37 -22.12
C GLN A 352 21.01 -9.82 -22.56
N GLY A 353 19.99 -9.67 -21.70
CA GLY A 353 18.62 -10.09 -21.96
C GLY A 353 18.40 -11.60 -21.82
N GLN A 354 19.31 -12.31 -21.16
CA GLN A 354 19.19 -13.76 -20.93
C GLN A 354 18.60 -14.05 -19.56
N ARG A 355 17.87 -15.17 -19.46
CA ARG A 355 17.36 -15.64 -18.16
C ARG A 355 18.52 -16.14 -17.30
N VAL A 356 18.60 -15.63 -16.07
CA VAL A 356 19.56 -16.10 -15.06
C VAL A 356 19.10 -17.49 -14.58
N ILE A 357 19.98 -18.49 -14.74
CA ILE A 357 19.69 -19.91 -14.39
C ILE A 357 20.75 -20.51 -13.46
N HIS A 358 21.81 -19.77 -13.12
CA HIS A 358 22.90 -20.23 -12.25
C HIS A 358 22.99 -19.42 -10.96
N ALA A 359 23.34 -20.09 -9.89
CA ALA A 359 23.55 -19.45 -8.59
C ALA A 359 24.65 -18.37 -8.68
N GLY A 360 24.43 -17.24 -8.00
CA GLY A 360 25.30 -16.06 -8.05
C GLY A 360 25.04 -15.16 -9.26
N GLY A 361 24.22 -15.58 -10.22
CA GLY A 361 23.82 -14.73 -11.34
C GLY A 361 22.90 -13.61 -10.88
N ALA A 362 23.16 -12.38 -11.37
CA ALA A 362 22.37 -11.20 -11.07
C ALA A 362 21.55 -10.76 -12.29
N GLY A 363 20.39 -10.16 -12.05
CA GLY A 363 19.54 -9.62 -13.11
C GLY A 363 18.36 -8.82 -12.58
N GLU A 364 17.63 -8.17 -13.48
CA GLU A 364 16.36 -7.51 -13.16
C GLU A 364 15.28 -8.55 -12.94
N LEU A 365 14.54 -8.45 -11.83
CA LEU A 365 13.43 -9.37 -11.52
C LEU A 365 12.22 -9.08 -12.40
N TYR A 366 11.69 -10.12 -13.02
CA TYR A 366 10.44 -10.12 -13.79
C TYR A 366 9.41 -11.00 -13.10
N VAL A 367 8.16 -10.60 -13.16
CA VAL A 367 7.03 -11.33 -12.55
C VAL A 367 6.03 -11.72 -13.63
N ARG A 368 5.66 -12.98 -13.64
CA ARG A 368 4.67 -13.60 -14.53
C ARG A 368 3.55 -14.21 -13.69
N GLY A 369 2.32 -14.02 -14.09
CA GLY A 369 1.17 -14.65 -13.46
C GLY A 369 -0.06 -13.76 -13.38
N PRO A 370 -1.18 -14.31 -12.90
CA PRO A 370 -2.45 -13.59 -12.82
C PRO A 370 -2.47 -12.50 -11.74
N SER A 371 -1.44 -12.38 -10.89
CA SER A 371 -1.28 -11.26 -9.96
C SER A 371 -0.80 -9.96 -10.63
N VAL A 372 -0.26 -10.04 -11.86
CA VAL A 372 0.25 -8.87 -12.59
C VAL A 372 -0.87 -7.89 -12.92
N THR A 373 -0.65 -6.62 -12.59
CA THR A 373 -1.56 -5.49 -12.80
C THR A 373 -2.10 -5.38 -14.23
N LEU A 374 -3.26 -4.74 -14.39
CA LEU A 374 -3.75 -4.29 -15.69
C LEU A 374 -2.94 -3.12 -16.28
N GLY A 375 -2.03 -2.52 -15.48
CA GLY A 375 -1.21 -1.38 -15.83
C GLY A 375 -1.55 -0.13 -15.01
N TYR A 376 -1.21 1.04 -15.57
CA TYR A 376 -1.40 2.32 -14.89
C TYR A 376 -2.60 3.08 -15.47
N TRP A 377 -3.46 3.60 -14.60
CA TRP A 377 -4.63 4.36 -14.97
C TRP A 377 -4.26 5.62 -15.75
N GLY A 378 -4.81 5.74 -16.98
CA GLY A 378 -4.56 6.90 -17.84
C GLY A 378 -3.14 7.04 -18.38
N ASP A 379 -2.24 6.09 -18.13
CA ASP A 379 -0.84 6.11 -18.59
C ASP A 379 -0.47 4.85 -19.40
N PRO A 380 -0.90 4.76 -20.66
CA PRO A 380 -0.59 3.62 -21.52
C PRO A 380 0.90 3.56 -21.91
N GLU A 381 1.62 4.68 -21.88
CA GLU A 381 3.05 4.69 -22.19
C GLU A 381 3.85 4.01 -21.08
N LYS A 382 3.60 4.38 -19.82
CA LYS A 382 4.22 3.72 -18.67
C LYS A 382 3.82 2.25 -18.60
N THR A 383 2.54 1.94 -18.85
CA THR A 383 2.07 0.54 -18.91
C THR A 383 2.91 -0.29 -19.88
N ARG A 384 3.10 0.19 -21.12
CA ARG A 384 3.92 -0.52 -22.13
C ARG A 384 5.41 -0.65 -21.76
N LYS A 385 5.95 0.26 -20.94
CA LYS A 385 7.35 0.21 -20.49
C LYS A 385 7.58 -0.81 -19.37
N THR A 386 6.57 -1.11 -18.58
CA THR A 386 6.70 -1.94 -17.38
C THR A 386 5.99 -3.28 -17.47
N VAL A 387 4.82 -3.33 -18.12
CA VAL A 387 4.10 -4.55 -18.47
C VAL A 387 4.45 -4.87 -19.92
N VAL A 388 5.42 -5.74 -20.10
CA VAL A 388 6.04 -6.02 -21.40
C VAL A 388 5.75 -7.44 -21.87
N PRO A 389 5.83 -7.73 -23.18
CA PRO A 389 5.78 -9.10 -23.65
C PRO A 389 6.86 -9.96 -22.97
N ASN A 390 6.50 -11.21 -22.64
CA ASN A 390 7.45 -12.15 -22.05
C ASN A 390 8.56 -12.46 -23.07
N PRO A 391 9.84 -12.10 -22.80
CA PRO A 391 10.93 -12.29 -23.75
C PRO A 391 11.25 -13.77 -24.04
N PHE A 392 10.78 -14.66 -23.18
CA PHE A 392 11.02 -16.11 -23.31
C PHE A 392 9.81 -16.89 -23.81
N GLN A 393 8.72 -16.19 -24.22
CA GLN A 393 7.51 -16.80 -24.78
C GLN A 393 7.19 -16.22 -26.17
N PRO A 394 7.81 -16.76 -27.25
CA PRO A 394 7.61 -16.23 -28.59
C PRO A 394 6.33 -16.74 -29.30
N ASN A 395 5.69 -17.80 -28.76
CA ASN A 395 4.65 -18.53 -29.49
C ASN A 395 3.24 -17.95 -29.31
N PHE A 396 2.99 -17.21 -28.23
CA PHE A 396 1.71 -16.53 -27.96
C PHE A 396 1.91 -15.27 -27.13
N ALA A 397 0.93 -14.38 -27.17
CA ALA A 397 0.98 -13.12 -26.42
C ALA A 397 0.83 -13.39 -24.92
N GLU A 398 1.84 -13.08 -24.16
CA GLU A 398 1.88 -13.14 -22.71
C GLU A 398 2.66 -11.94 -22.18
N ASN A 399 2.13 -11.28 -21.17
CA ASN A 399 2.80 -10.15 -20.56
C ASN A 399 3.43 -10.53 -19.21
N VAL A 400 4.53 -9.86 -18.88
CA VAL A 400 5.23 -9.94 -17.62
C VAL A 400 5.47 -8.53 -17.07
N TYR A 401 5.58 -8.41 -15.76
CA TYR A 401 5.90 -7.14 -15.13
C TYR A 401 7.40 -7.05 -14.85
N ARG A 402 8.02 -5.95 -15.29
CA ARG A 402 9.41 -5.58 -15.00
C ARG A 402 9.45 -4.76 -13.72
N THR A 403 10.09 -5.29 -12.68
CA THR A 403 10.08 -4.65 -11.36
C THR A 403 11.00 -3.43 -11.24
N GLY A 404 12.07 -3.40 -12.02
CA GLY A 404 13.18 -2.46 -11.86
C GLY A 404 14.10 -2.83 -10.68
N ASP A 405 13.85 -3.93 -10.00
CA ASP A 405 14.64 -4.43 -8.87
C ASP A 405 15.70 -5.41 -9.37
N ILE A 406 16.93 -5.25 -8.89
CA ILE A 406 18.07 -6.14 -9.20
C ILE A 406 18.18 -7.19 -8.09
N VAL A 407 18.24 -8.44 -8.51
CA VAL A 407 18.29 -9.60 -7.60
C VAL A 407 19.44 -10.54 -7.97
N VAL A 408 19.84 -11.38 -7.03
CA VAL A 408 20.77 -12.50 -7.25
C VAL A 408 20.03 -13.82 -6.99
N LEU A 409 20.18 -14.76 -7.90
CA LEU A 409 19.69 -16.12 -7.73
C LEU A 409 20.63 -16.90 -6.80
N ARG A 410 20.07 -17.45 -5.73
CA ARG A 410 20.79 -18.26 -4.75
C ARG A 410 20.88 -19.73 -5.19
N SER A 411 21.73 -20.50 -4.51
CA SER A 411 21.86 -21.95 -4.74
C SER A 411 20.63 -22.77 -4.32
N ASP A 412 19.81 -22.23 -3.42
CA ASP A 412 18.54 -22.81 -2.97
C ASP A 412 17.33 -22.34 -3.81
N LEU A 413 17.58 -21.64 -4.93
CA LEU A 413 16.62 -21.07 -5.87
C LEU A 413 15.78 -19.92 -5.29
N ASP A 414 16.09 -19.44 -4.10
CA ASP A 414 15.56 -18.19 -3.58
C ASP A 414 16.31 -16.99 -4.20
N PHE A 415 15.76 -15.79 -4.05
CA PHE A 415 16.37 -14.56 -4.53
C PHE A 415 16.82 -13.66 -3.38
N ASP A 416 18.00 -13.06 -3.51
CA ASP A 416 18.46 -11.93 -2.70
C ASP A 416 18.20 -10.63 -3.43
N PHE A 417 17.77 -9.60 -2.70
CA PHE A 417 17.57 -8.25 -3.23
C PHE A 417 18.88 -7.47 -3.14
N LEU A 418 19.37 -6.94 -4.28
CA LEU A 418 20.57 -6.12 -4.32
C LEU A 418 20.29 -4.62 -4.31
N GLY A 419 19.15 -4.21 -4.85
CA GLY A 419 18.81 -2.80 -4.96
C GLY A 419 17.92 -2.51 -6.16
N ARG A 420 17.82 -1.21 -6.50
CA ARG A 420 17.00 -0.77 -7.63
C ARG A 420 17.87 -0.21 -8.76
N ARG A 421 17.37 -0.41 -9.99
CA ARG A 421 17.96 0.19 -11.19
C ARG A 421 17.66 1.70 -11.29
N ASP A 422 16.61 2.17 -10.65
CA ASP A 422 16.15 3.57 -10.61
C ASP A 422 16.40 4.22 -9.24
N HIS A 423 15.89 5.44 -9.07
CA HIS A 423 16.05 6.23 -7.84
C HIS A 423 14.86 6.12 -6.88
N GLN A 424 14.06 5.09 -7.01
CA GLN A 424 12.98 4.83 -6.04
C GLN A 424 13.56 4.37 -4.71
N VAL A 425 12.92 4.81 -3.64
CA VAL A 425 13.26 4.42 -2.27
C VAL A 425 12.01 3.97 -1.52
N LYS A 426 12.19 3.24 -0.44
CA LYS A 426 11.11 2.88 0.47
C LYS A 426 11.30 3.63 1.79
N VAL A 427 10.25 4.30 2.26
CA VAL A 427 10.24 5.11 3.49
C VAL A 427 9.01 4.73 4.31
N GLY A 428 9.21 4.11 5.48
CA GLY A 428 8.10 3.58 6.28
C GLY A 428 7.22 2.59 5.51
N GLY A 429 7.83 1.81 4.60
CA GLY A 429 7.15 0.89 3.70
C GLY A 429 6.55 1.53 2.44
N TYR A 430 6.36 2.84 2.41
CA TYR A 430 5.84 3.55 1.24
C TYR A 430 6.89 3.64 0.14
N ARG A 431 6.46 3.36 -1.10
CA ARG A 431 7.29 3.54 -2.30
C ARG A 431 7.35 5.01 -2.66
N VAL A 432 8.54 5.61 -2.64
CA VAL A 432 8.76 7.03 -2.91
C VAL A 432 9.66 7.20 -4.13
N GLU A 433 9.18 7.95 -5.11
CA GLU A 433 9.99 8.47 -6.21
C GLU A 433 10.66 9.76 -5.74
N LEU A 434 11.97 9.77 -5.65
CA LEU A 434 12.72 10.99 -5.27
C LEU A 434 12.45 12.16 -6.22
N GLY A 435 12.15 11.87 -7.50
CA GLY A 435 11.75 12.89 -8.47
C GLY A 435 10.45 13.62 -8.13
N GLU A 436 9.51 13.00 -7.40
CA GLU A 436 8.30 13.66 -6.93
C GLU A 436 8.63 14.68 -5.83
N VAL A 437 9.57 14.36 -4.94
CA VAL A 437 10.07 15.29 -3.91
C VAL A 437 10.79 16.48 -4.56
N GLU A 438 11.63 16.22 -5.54
CA GLU A 438 12.33 17.25 -6.31
C GLU A 438 11.34 18.16 -7.06
N ALA A 439 10.34 17.59 -7.71
CA ALA A 439 9.30 18.34 -8.40
C ALA A 439 8.49 19.23 -7.45
N ALA A 440 8.19 18.76 -6.24
CA ALA A 440 7.50 19.56 -5.23
C ALA A 440 8.35 20.76 -4.80
N LEU A 441 9.65 20.58 -4.56
CA LEU A 441 10.58 21.66 -4.23
C LEU A 441 10.70 22.70 -5.36
N LEU A 442 10.77 22.23 -6.61
CA LEU A 442 10.86 23.09 -7.80
C LEU A 442 9.59 23.90 -8.09
N ARG A 443 8.43 23.56 -7.50
CA ARG A 443 7.21 24.39 -7.56
C ARG A 443 7.35 25.71 -6.81
N HIS A 444 8.30 25.80 -5.88
CA HIS A 444 8.56 27.04 -5.17
C HIS A 444 9.34 28.02 -6.07
N SER A 445 8.80 29.23 -6.29
CA SER A 445 9.34 30.22 -7.22
C SER A 445 10.79 30.67 -6.97
N ALA A 446 11.26 30.54 -5.73
CA ALA A 446 12.63 30.86 -5.35
C ALA A 446 13.63 29.71 -5.56
N VAL A 447 13.18 28.48 -5.84
CA VAL A 447 14.04 27.30 -6.03
C VAL A 447 14.39 27.16 -7.50
N SER A 448 15.70 27.15 -7.82
CA SER A 448 16.23 26.98 -9.17
C SER A 448 16.62 25.52 -9.49
N GLU A 449 17.11 24.79 -8.48
CA GLU A 449 17.49 23.37 -8.60
C GLU A 449 17.11 22.64 -7.31
N ALA A 450 16.75 21.36 -7.46
CA ALA A 450 16.49 20.47 -6.34
C ALA A 450 17.08 19.08 -6.60
N GLY A 451 17.57 18.46 -5.55
CA GLY A 451 18.06 17.09 -5.56
C GLY A 451 17.67 16.39 -4.27
N ALA A 452 17.08 15.19 -4.37
CA ALA A 452 16.68 14.39 -3.22
C ALA A 452 17.45 13.07 -3.19
N PHE A 453 17.70 12.56 -1.99
CA PHE A 453 18.30 11.25 -1.75
C PHE A 453 17.76 10.66 -0.44
N ALA A 454 17.95 9.36 -0.25
CA ALA A 454 17.58 8.70 0.99
C ALA A 454 18.80 8.16 1.72
N THR A 455 18.73 8.17 3.05
CA THR A 455 19.69 7.53 3.93
C THR A 455 19.00 6.43 4.73
N ALA A 456 19.67 5.31 4.93
CA ALA A 456 19.19 4.29 5.84
C ALA A 456 19.35 4.79 7.29
N ASP A 457 18.28 4.68 8.08
CA ASP A 457 18.30 4.86 9.52
C ASP A 457 18.15 3.47 10.16
N PRO A 458 19.08 3.04 11.01
CA PRO A 458 19.03 1.70 11.60
C PRO A 458 17.79 1.43 12.47
N THR A 459 17.12 2.49 12.93
CA THR A 459 15.98 2.40 13.86
C THR A 459 14.64 2.74 13.22
N ASP A 460 14.63 3.66 12.24
CA ASP A 460 13.42 4.23 11.65
C ASP A 460 13.26 3.90 10.15
N GLY A 461 14.12 3.02 9.60
CA GLY A 461 14.10 2.71 8.17
C GLY A 461 14.84 3.75 7.32
N SER A 462 14.28 4.16 6.19
CA SER A 462 14.89 5.17 5.32
C SER A 462 14.32 6.56 5.60
N ARG A 463 15.18 7.60 5.54
CA ARG A 463 14.78 9.02 5.62
C ARG A 463 15.16 9.75 4.34
N ILE A 464 14.29 10.65 3.88
CA ILE A 464 14.53 11.51 2.72
C ILE A 464 15.24 12.77 3.17
N HIS A 465 16.24 13.16 2.40
CA HIS A 465 16.96 14.43 2.50
C HIS A 465 16.92 15.14 1.16
N ALA A 466 17.03 16.46 1.16
CA ALA A 466 17.09 17.23 -0.07
C ALA A 466 18.16 18.32 0.01
N VAL A 467 18.63 18.72 -1.16
CA VAL A 467 19.49 19.90 -1.35
C VAL A 467 18.86 20.74 -2.46
N VAL A 468 18.79 22.05 -2.23
CA VAL A 468 18.26 23.00 -3.22
C VAL A 468 19.26 24.10 -3.53
N ALA A 469 19.22 24.62 -4.76
CA ALA A 469 19.80 25.90 -5.10
C ALA A 469 18.68 26.93 -5.28
N LEU A 470 18.92 28.16 -4.82
CA LEU A 470 17.94 29.24 -4.92
C LEU A 470 18.29 30.19 -6.09
N HIS A 471 17.30 30.85 -6.63
CA HIS A 471 17.54 31.96 -7.55
C HIS A 471 18.27 33.11 -6.84
N ASN A 472 19.17 33.83 -7.55
CA ASN A 472 19.95 34.92 -7.01
C ASN A 472 19.09 35.94 -6.24
N GLY A 473 19.54 36.28 -5.02
CA GLY A 473 18.84 37.21 -4.14
C GLY A 473 17.72 36.62 -3.27
N SER A 474 17.35 35.36 -3.52
CA SER A 474 16.34 34.66 -2.67
C SER A 474 16.98 34.14 -1.38
N ARG A 475 16.18 34.16 -0.31
CA ARG A 475 16.54 33.55 0.98
C ARG A 475 15.35 32.75 1.48
N LEU A 476 15.56 31.48 1.78
CA LEU A 476 14.57 30.58 2.37
C LEU A 476 15.24 29.79 3.49
N SER A 477 14.53 29.60 4.58
CA SER A 477 14.93 28.68 5.62
C SER A 477 14.56 27.24 5.27
N GLU A 478 15.18 26.27 5.94
CA GLU A 478 14.79 24.86 5.85
C GLU A 478 13.30 24.68 6.21
N SER A 479 12.83 25.39 7.24
CA SER A 479 11.43 25.33 7.69
C SER A 479 10.45 25.81 6.62
N ASP A 480 10.79 26.89 5.89
CA ASP A 480 9.94 27.40 4.78
C ASP A 480 9.80 26.37 3.68
N LEU A 481 10.91 25.70 3.32
CA LEU A 481 10.93 24.65 2.30
C LEU A 481 10.19 23.38 2.76
N GLN A 482 10.31 22.99 4.03
CA GLN A 482 9.56 21.86 4.60
C GLN A 482 8.06 22.16 4.62
N GLN A 483 7.66 23.36 5.03
CA GLN A 483 6.25 23.80 4.99
C GLN A 483 5.72 23.79 3.55
N HIS A 484 6.49 24.28 2.59
CA HIS A 484 6.12 24.21 1.17
C HIS A 484 5.94 22.76 0.71
N CYS A 485 6.87 21.85 1.04
CA CYS A 485 6.73 20.43 0.74
C CYS A 485 5.45 19.83 1.35
N ALA A 486 5.14 20.16 2.60
CA ALA A 486 3.96 19.64 3.30
C ALA A 486 2.62 20.07 2.67
N LEU A 487 2.60 21.13 1.86
CA LEU A 487 1.42 21.54 1.09
C LEU A 487 1.18 20.66 -0.16
N HIS A 488 2.21 19.92 -0.62
CA HIS A 488 2.17 19.18 -1.88
C HIS A 488 2.39 17.67 -1.71
N LEU A 489 3.10 17.26 -0.65
CA LEU A 489 3.53 15.88 -0.43
C LEU A 489 2.87 15.27 0.82
N PRO A 490 2.59 13.97 0.82
CA PRO A 490 2.27 13.23 2.03
C PRO A 490 3.41 13.35 3.05
N ARG A 491 3.08 13.26 4.34
CA ARG A 491 4.04 13.47 5.44
C ARG A 491 5.30 12.60 5.33
N TYR A 492 5.17 11.34 4.90
CA TYR A 492 6.31 10.41 4.75
C TYR A 492 7.25 10.77 3.60
N MET A 493 6.85 11.67 2.68
CA MET A 493 7.67 12.17 1.57
C MET A 493 8.34 13.51 1.86
N VAL A 494 7.95 14.23 2.91
CA VAL A 494 8.56 15.50 3.28
C VAL A 494 9.98 15.24 3.75
N PRO A 495 11.02 15.90 3.15
CA PRO A 495 12.40 15.69 3.55
C PRO A 495 12.63 16.04 5.03
N ALA A 496 13.32 15.15 5.75
CA ALA A 496 13.70 15.35 7.14
C ALA A 496 14.71 16.50 7.32
N ASN A 497 15.53 16.75 6.27
CA ASN A 497 16.47 17.86 6.23
C ASN A 497 16.56 18.40 4.79
N ILE A 498 16.61 19.73 4.64
CA ILE A 498 16.77 20.43 3.36
C ILE A 498 17.89 21.44 3.48
N GLN A 499 18.99 21.21 2.73
CA GLN A 499 20.12 22.11 2.71
C GLN A 499 20.03 23.06 1.51
N VAL A 500 20.35 24.34 1.72
CA VAL A 500 20.50 25.33 0.66
C VAL A 500 21.98 25.43 0.27
N ARG A 501 22.27 25.32 -1.04
CA ARG A 501 23.63 25.45 -1.61
C ARG A 501 23.61 26.37 -2.83
N GLU A 502 24.78 26.86 -3.24
CA GLU A 502 24.89 27.67 -4.46
C GLU A 502 24.65 26.83 -5.72
N HIS A 503 25.16 25.59 -5.77
CA HIS A 503 25.04 24.66 -6.90
C HIS A 503 24.91 23.23 -6.40
N LEU A 504 24.25 22.40 -7.21
CA LEU A 504 24.18 20.96 -7.00
C LEU A 504 25.23 20.21 -7.82
N PRO A 505 25.82 19.11 -7.30
CA PRO A 505 26.82 18.33 -8.02
C PRO A 505 26.21 17.68 -9.27
N ARG A 506 26.98 17.69 -10.37
CA ARG A 506 26.56 17.13 -11.66
C ARG A 506 27.52 16.08 -12.14
N THR A 507 27.01 15.06 -12.83
CA THR A 507 27.83 14.08 -13.55
C THR A 507 28.50 14.72 -14.77
N SER A 508 29.43 14.01 -15.39
CA SER A 508 30.08 14.42 -16.65
C SER A 508 29.10 14.66 -17.80
N THR A 509 27.89 14.08 -17.72
CA THR A 509 26.80 14.25 -18.70
C THR A 509 25.82 15.38 -18.34
N GLY A 510 26.11 16.16 -17.27
CA GLY A 510 25.26 17.29 -16.83
C GLY A 510 24.05 16.91 -15.98
N LYS A 511 23.82 15.64 -15.69
CA LYS A 511 22.76 15.18 -14.79
C LYS A 511 23.14 15.38 -13.33
N LEU A 512 22.13 15.47 -12.45
CA LEU A 512 22.34 15.51 -11.00
C LEU A 512 23.10 14.26 -10.53
N ASP A 513 24.21 14.46 -9.81
CA ASP A 513 25.02 13.38 -9.22
C ASP A 513 24.55 13.11 -7.78
N ARG A 514 23.56 12.23 -7.63
CA ARG A 514 22.99 11.88 -6.32
C ARG A 514 23.96 11.12 -5.43
N VAL A 515 24.91 10.38 -6.00
CA VAL A 515 25.93 9.66 -5.22
C VAL A 515 26.83 10.66 -4.52
N ARG A 516 27.33 11.63 -5.26
CA ARG A 516 28.14 12.72 -4.72
C ARG A 516 27.33 13.61 -3.77
N LEU A 517 26.07 13.93 -4.11
CA LEU A 517 25.18 14.70 -3.26
C LEU A 517 25.01 14.06 -1.88
N LYS A 518 24.78 12.74 -1.85
CA LYS A 518 24.66 11.96 -0.62
C LYS A 518 25.95 11.95 0.19
N ALA A 519 27.08 11.73 -0.45
CA ALA A 519 28.41 11.71 0.19
C ALA A 519 28.79 13.05 0.82
N GLU A 520 28.44 14.17 0.18
CA GLU A 520 28.74 15.52 0.66
C GLU A 520 27.84 15.99 1.81
N VAL A 521 26.65 15.42 1.98
CA VAL A 521 25.69 15.77 3.05
C VAL A 521 25.88 14.89 4.30
N GLN A 522 26.35 13.67 4.11
CA GLN A 522 26.78 12.80 5.22
C GLN A 522 28.31 12.93 5.36
N PRO A 523 28.84 13.74 6.31
CA PRO A 523 30.24 13.61 6.65
C PRO A 523 30.45 12.18 7.16
N THR A 524 31.36 11.45 6.55
CA THR A 524 31.84 10.14 7.00
C THR A 524 32.08 10.23 8.49
N SER A 525 31.25 9.55 9.29
CA SER A 525 31.55 9.27 10.69
C SER A 525 32.82 8.42 10.68
N SER A 526 33.94 9.08 10.88
CA SER A 526 35.26 8.48 11.13
C SER A 526 35.25 7.77 12.49
#